data_d63c1aaf7f8d3748596a644ca34cd4c2
#
_entry.id   d63c1aaf7f8d3748596a644ca34cd4c2
#
_cell.length_a   1.000
_cell.length_b   1.000
_cell.length_c   1.000
_cell.angle_alpha   90.00
_cell.angle_beta   90.00
_cell.angle_gamma   90.00
#
_symmetry.space_group_name_H-M   'P 1'
#
loop_
_entity.id
_entity.type
_entity.pdbx_description
1 polymer ?
#
loop_
_entity_poly.entity_id
_entity_poly.type
_entity_poly.pdbx_seq_one_letter_code
_entity_poly.pdbx_strand_id
1 'polypeptide(L)'
;LPEFQSGMVKSAHYNYKKENSMDTSSKAYKLLSLIAISGECSKEIYPFLYLTDSYNEKLMTRLKSDGLIKIHYKDKLRGIRLTRRGKDLLLSLSPERFSNNLTDNSETNRPRSDLPRRLRLQQASIAYAMLQCAGIPVYPEEKPALFSGNPQDSAKFALPLFYTAREWKELGAETIKINNSRSLGILLCEDALYVLYFTGDHPIKWEYRTELRLKAFLNYHLKQDMFPGLYQ
;
A
#
# COMPACT_ATOMS: atom_id res chain seq x y z
N LEU A 1 -35.58 -40.76 -17.23
CA LEU A 1 -35.03 -39.84 -16.22
C LEU A 1 -33.62 -40.24 -15.86
N PRO A 2 -32.58 -39.37 -15.72
CA PRO A 2 -32.52 -37.93 -15.78
C PRO A 2 -31.26 -37.39 -16.53
N GLU A 3 -31.46 -36.52 -17.46
CA GLU A 3 -30.33 -35.81 -18.14
C GLU A 3 -30.34 -34.27 -17.91
N PHE A 4 -30.90 -33.77 -16.82
CA PHE A 4 -31.12 -32.31 -16.65
C PHE A 4 -30.22 -31.58 -15.67
N GLN A 5 -29.14 -32.18 -15.12
CA GLN A 5 -28.30 -31.47 -14.13
C GLN A 5 -26.87 -31.09 -14.58
N SER A 6 -26.44 -31.47 -15.79
CA SER A 6 -25.03 -31.20 -16.24
C SER A 6 -24.82 -29.79 -16.83
N GLY A 7 -25.87 -29.12 -17.31
CA GLY A 7 -25.76 -27.84 -18.01
C GLY A 7 -25.62 -26.62 -17.08
N MET A 8 -26.25 -26.66 -15.92
CA MET A 8 -26.32 -25.51 -15.01
C MET A 8 -25.04 -25.26 -14.23
N VAL A 9 -24.28 -26.31 -13.88
CA VAL A 9 -23.04 -26.20 -13.13
C VAL A 9 -21.89 -25.65 -14.01
N LYS A 10 -21.87 -26.01 -15.30
CA LYS A 10 -20.85 -25.48 -16.23
C LYS A 10 -21.07 -24.00 -16.55
N SER A 11 -22.30 -23.54 -16.64
CA SER A 11 -22.62 -22.12 -16.89
C SER A 11 -22.24 -21.23 -15.70
N ALA A 12 -22.50 -21.65 -14.48
CA ALA A 12 -22.14 -20.91 -13.28
C ALA A 12 -20.61 -20.82 -13.10
N HIS A 13 -19.87 -21.90 -13.39
CA HIS A 13 -18.41 -21.91 -13.30
C HIS A 13 -17.73 -21.10 -14.41
N TYR A 14 -18.32 -21.05 -15.60
CA TYR A 14 -17.82 -20.25 -16.72
C TYR A 14 -18.04 -18.75 -16.53
N ASN A 15 -19.19 -18.36 -15.96
CA ASN A 15 -19.46 -16.97 -15.60
C ASN A 15 -18.58 -16.49 -14.45
N TYR A 16 -18.29 -17.34 -13.44
CA TYR A 16 -17.39 -17.00 -12.32
C TYR A 16 -15.95 -16.75 -12.79
N LYS A 17 -15.43 -17.51 -13.78
CA LYS A 17 -14.10 -17.27 -14.37
C LYS A 17 -14.03 -16.00 -15.21
N LYS A 18 -15.09 -15.60 -15.88
CA LYS A 18 -15.14 -14.40 -16.71
C LYS A 18 -15.28 -13.11 -15.88
N GLU A 19 -15.86 -13.19 -14.67
CA GLU A 19 -16.02 -12.04 -13.77
C GLU A 19 -14.74 -11.63 -13.04
N ASN A 20 -13.72 -12.48 -12.97
CA ASN A 20 -12.49 -12.24 -12.18
C ASN A 20 -11.25 -11.90 -13.03
N SER A 21 -11.37 -11.61 -14.32
CA SER A 21 -10.24 -11.22 -15.17
C SER A 21 -10.12 -9.71 -15.26
N MET A 22 -9.42 -9.10 -14.31
CA MET A 22 -8.97 -7.71 -14.43
C MET A 22 -7.54 -7.71 -14.95
N ASP A 23 -7.28 -6.91 -16.00
CA ASP A 23 -5.92 -6.67 -16.46
C ASP A 23 -5.12 -5.92 -15.39
N THR A 24 -4.01 -6.53 -14.94
CA THR A 24 -3.12 -5.98 -13.91
C THR A 24 -2.32 -4.77 -14.39
N SER A 25 -2.25 -4.53 -15.70
CA SER A 25 -1.67 -3.30 -16.27
C SER A 25 -2.66 -2.14 -16.29
N SER A 26 -3.96 -2.40 -16.06
CA SER A 26 -5.02 -1.41 -16.18
C SER A 26 -4.95 -0.33 -15.11
N LYS A 27 -5.47 0.87 -15.45
CA LYS A 27 -5.61 1.98 -14.47
C LYS A 27 -6.58 1.62 -13.33
N ALA A 28 -7.56 0.76 -13.61
CA ALA A 28 -8.46 0.21 -12.60
C ALA A 28 -7.69 -0.58 -11.53
N TYR A 29 -6.83 -1.51 -11.96
CA TYR A 29 -5.99 -2.29 -11.06
C TYR A 29 -5.04 -1.40 -10.26
N LYS A 30 -4.37 -0.42 -10.90
CA LYS A 30 -3.50 0.54 -10.21
C LYS A 30 -4.23 1.30 -9.10
N LEU A 31 -5.44 1.81 -9.38
CA LEU A 31 -6.25 2.49 -8.39
C LEU A 31 -6.64 1.57 -7.22
N LEU A 32 -7.13 0.36 -7.52
CA LEU A 32 -7.50 -0.62 -6.49
C LEU A 32 -6.29 -1.02 -5.63
N SER A 33 -5.12 -1.19 -6.25
CA SER A 33 -3.87 -1.51 -5.56
C SER A 33 -3.43 -0.41 -4.60
N LEU A 34 -3.51 0.87 -5.00
CA LEU A 34 -3.24 2.00 -4.11
C LEU A 34 -4.21 2.04 -2.93
N ILE A 35 -5.50 1.78 -3.16
CA ILE A 35 -6.47 1.71 -2.06
C ILE A 35 -6.14 0.53 -1.12
N ALA A 36 -5.68 -0.60 -1.67
CA ALA A 36 -5.33 -1.78 -0.88
C ALA A 36 -4.20 -1.51 0.12
N ILE A 37 -3.11 -0.88 -0.34
CA ILE A 37 -1.93 -0.63 0.51
C ILE A 37 -2.10 0.57 1.44
N SER A 38 -2.97 1.54 1.08
CA SER A 38 -3.26 2.71 1.92
C SER A 38 -4.49 2.54 2.82
N GLY A 39 -5.44 1.68 2.44
CA GLY A 39 -6.71 1.46 3.14
C GLY A 39 -7.82 2.44 2.76
N GLU A 40 -7.49 3.69 2.45
CA GLU A 40 -8.41 4.73 2.01
C GLU A 40 -7.69 5.74 1.12
N CYS A 41 -8.27 6.10 -0.03
CA CYS A 41 -7.76 7.14 -0.91
C CYS A 41 -8.68 8.35 -0.99
N SER A 42 -8.12 9.52 -1.25
CA SER A 42 -8.86 10.70 -1.71
C SER A 42 -8.85 10.80 -3.24
N LYS A 43 -9.63 11.72 -3.80
CA LYS A 43 -9.56 12.04 -5.24
C LYS A 43 -8.23 12.69 -5.66
N GLU A 44 -7.47 13.19 -4.72
CA GLU A 44 -6.19 13.87 -4.95
C GLU A 44 -5.10 12.94 -5.53
N ILE A 45 -5.32 11.62 -5.53
CA ILE A 45 -4.43 10.68 -6.22
C ILE A 45 -4.61 10.66 -7.75
N TYR A 46 -5.70 11.22 -8.29
CA TYR A 46 -6.02 11.11 -9.72
C TYR A 46 -4.96 11.70 -10.66
N PRO A 47 -4.33 12.85 -10.37
CA PRO A 47 -3.24 13.37 -11.20
C PRO A 47 -2.07 12.38 -11.36
N PHE A 48 -1.81 11.59 -10.32
CA PHE A 48 -0.73 10.58 -10.33
C PHE A 48 -1.09 9.29 -11.08
N LEU A 49 -2.36 9.12 -11.46
CA LEU A 49 -2.79 8.02 -12.31
C LEU A 49 -2.73 8.37 -13.81
N TYR A 50 -2.34 9.59 -14.14
CA TYR A 50 -2.30 10.14 -15.52
C TYR A 50 -3.63 9.98 -16.25
N LEU A 51 -4.74 10.34 -15.59
CA LEU A 51 -6.09 10.22 -16.11
C LEU A 51 -6.74 11.60 -16.24
N THR A 52 -7.55 11.78 -17.29
CA THR A 52 -8.42 12.94 -17.40
C THR A 52 -9.59 12.86 -16.41
N ASP A 53 -10.15 14.01 -16.02
CA ASP A 53 -11.28 14.04 -15.08
C ASP A 53 -12.47 13.20 -15.57
N SER A 54 -12.79 13.31 -16.85
CA SER A 54 -13.87 12.52 -17.47
C SER A 54 -13.62 11.00 -17.40
N TYR A 55 -12.37 10.57 -17.60
CA TYR A 55 -12.02 9.17 -17.46
C TYR A 55 -12.10 8.71 -16.00
N ASN A 56 -11.63 9.52 -15.06
CA ASN A 56 -11.71 9.26 -13.63
C ASN A 56 -13.15 9.04 -13.17
N GLU A 57 -14.07 9.89 -13.61
CA GLU A 57 -15.49 9.75 -13.28
C GLU A 57 -16.10 8.46 -13.82
N LYS A 58 -15.81 8.12 -15.09
CA LYS A 58 -16.26 6.86 -15.71
C LYS A 58 -15.66 5.65 -14.97
N LEU A 59 -14.36 5.67 -14.66
CA LEU A 59 -13.69 4.61 -13.92
C LEU A 59 -14.31 4.42 -12.53
N MET A 60 -14.52 5.50 -11.79
CA MET A 60 -15.13 5.46 -10.47
C MET A 60 -16.57 4.93 -10.50
N THR A 61 -17.35 5.35 -11.49
CA THR A 61 -18.72 4.88 -11.68
C THR A 61 -18.73 3.38 -11.96
N ARG A 62 -17.85 2.90 -12.86
CA ARG A 62 -17.72 1.49 -13.18
C ARG A 62 -17.28 0.67 -11.95
N LEU A 63 -16.22 1.06 -11.26
CA LEU A 63 -15.73 0.32 -10.09
C LEU A 63 -16.77 0.27 -8.95
N LYS A 64 -17.61 1.29 -8.83
CA LYS A 64 -18.75 1.28 -7.89
C LYS A 64 -19.86 0.34 -8.34
N SER A 65 -20.25 0.36 -9.63
CA SER A 65 -21.27 -0.53 -10.18
C SER A 65 -20.84 -1.99 -10.11
N ASP A 66 -19.54 -2.26 -10.33
CA ASP A 66 -18.95 -3.60 -10.18
C ASP A 66 -18.83 -4.03 -8.71
N GLY A 67 -19.19 -3.14 -7.78
CA GLY A 67 -19.14 -3.41 -6.35
C GLY A 67 -17.73 -3.57 -5.78
N LEU A 68 -16.68 -3.06 -6.45
CA LEU A 68 -15.27 -3.22 -6.02
C LEU A 68 -14.85 -2.15 -5.02
N ILE A 69 -15.44 -0.95 -5.11
CA ILE A 69 -15.17 0.17 -4.23
C ILE A 69 -16.45 0.75 -3.62
N LYS A 70 -16.29 1.45 -2.51
CA LYS A 70 -17.34 2.26 -1.89
C LYS A 70 -16.81 3.62 -1.49
N ILE A 71 -17.69 4.61 -1.52
CA ILE A 71 -17.40 5.94 -0.97
C ILE A 71 -17.75 5.91 0.52
N HIS A 72 -16.80 6.35 1.34
CA HIS A 72 -17.00 6.55 2.76
C HIS A 72 -16.98 8.05 3.06
N TYR A 73 -18.12 8.57 3.52
CA TYR A 73 -18.27 9.98 3.90
C TYR A 73 -18.60 10.08 5.38
N LYS A 74 -17.74 10.74 6.14
CA LYS A 74 -17.92 11.00 7.56
C LYS A 74 -17.07 12.21 7.97
N ASP A 75 -17.56 13.04 8.88
CA ASP A 75 -16.87 14.23 9.41
C ASP A 75 -16.37 15.16 8.29
N LYS A 76 -17.23 15.40 7.28
CA LYS A 76 -16.95 16.18 6.07
C LYS A 76 -15.78 15.65 5.22
N LEU A 77 -15.21 14.51 5.56
CA LEU A 77 -14.15 13.85 4.80
C LEU A 77 -14.73 12.76 3.91
N ARG A 78 -14.45 12.86 2.60
CA ARG A 78 -14.79 11.86 1.60
C ARG A 78 -13.57 10.99 1.31
N GLY A 79 -13.75 9.66 1.33
CA GLY A 79 -12.70 8.71 1.00
C GLY A 79 -13.23 7.56 0.16
N ILE A 80 -12.34 6.92 -0.56
CA ILE A 80 -12.60 5.75 -1.41
C ILE A 80 -11.99 4.55 -0.72
N ARG A 81 -12.77 3.50 -0.50
CA ARG A 81 -12.34 2.25 0.16
C ARG A 81 -12.72 1.05 -0.69
N LEU A 82 -11.97 -0.03 -0.56
CA LEU A 82 -12.35 -1.32 -1.13
C LEU A 82 -13.59 -1.88 -0.42
N THR A 83 -14.42 -2.58 -1.18
CA THR A 83 -15.43 -3.49 -0.64
C THR A 83 -14.79 -4.84 -0.33
N ARG A 84 -15.56 -5.78 0.24
CA ARG A 84 -15.13 -7.17 0.39
C ARG A 84 -14.80 -7.79 -0.98
N ARG A 85 -15.69 -7.63 -1.96
CA ARG A 85 -15.47 -8.12 -3.33
C ARG A 85 -14.21 -7.56 -3.97
N GLY A 86 -13.93 -6.26 -3.78
CA GLY A 86 -12.68 -5.64 -4.28
C GLY A 86 -11.43 -6.21 -3.64
N LYS A 87 -11.46 -6.54 -2.36
CA LYS A 87 -10.35 -7.20 -1.65
C LYS A 87 -10.15 -8.63 -2.13
N ASP A 88 -11.22 -9.41 -2.22
CA ASP A 88 -11.19 -10.79 -2.67
C ASP A 88 -10.66 -10.88 -4.11
N LEU A 89 -11.04 -9.93 -4.99
CA LEU A 89 -10.50 -9.82 -6.34
C LEU A 89 -8.97 -9.59 -6.32
N LEU A 90 -8.49 -8.61 -5.56
CA LEU A 90 -7.05 -8.31 -5.50
C LEU A 90 -6.25 -9.47 -4.91
N LEU A 91 -6.76 -10.12 -3.87
CA LEU A 91 -6.13 -11.31 -3.28
C LEU A 91 -6.10 -12.49 -4.24
N SER A 92 -7.10 -12.64 -5.12
CA SER A 92 -7.11 -13.70 -6.13
C SER A 92 -6.13 -13.42 -7.29
N LEU A 93 -5.89 -12.14 -7.61
CA LEU A 93 -5.00 -11.74 -8.71
C LEU A 93 -3.52 -11.72 -8.29
N SER A 94 -3.22 -11.25 -7.08
CA SER A 94 -1.85 -11.05 -6.59
C SER A 94 -1.80 -11.23 -5.07
N PRO A 95 -1.88 -12.48 -4.56
CA PRO A 95 -1.90 -12.75 -3.12
C PRO A 95 -0.61 -12.30 -2.43
N GLU A 96 0.56 -12.48 -3.06
CA GLU A 96 1.87 -12.05 -2.55
C GLU A 96 1.96 -10.53 -2.35
N ARG A 97 1.27 -9.77 -3.19
CA ARG A 97 1.23 -8.29 -3.12
C ARG A 97 0.33 -7.78 -1.98
N PHE A 98 -0.78 -8.45 -1.73
CA PHE A 98 -1.84 -7.88 -0.91
C PHE A 98 -2.16 -8.62 0.38
N SER A 99 -1.65 -9.85 0.60
CA SER A 99 -1.95 -10.63 1.80
C SER A 99 -1.69 -9.82 3.06
N ASN A 100 -0.53 -9.20 3.17
CA ASN A 100 -0.16 -8.40 4.35
C ASN A 100 -1.10 -7.21 4.60
N ASN A 101 -1.74 -6.65 3.57
CA ASN A 101 -2.57 -5.46 3.67
C ASN A 101 -4.06 -5.77 3.80
N LEU A 102 -4.54 -6.84 3.18
CA LEU A 102 -5.96 -7.13 3.04
C LEU A 102 -6.46 -8.30 3.89
N THR A 103 -5.57 -8.93 4.69
CA THR A 103 -5.95 -9.98 5.63
C THR A 103 -5.96 -9.48 7.08
N ASP A 104 -6.56 -10.25 7.96
CA ASP A 104 -6.59 -10.04 9.41
C ASP A 104 -7.12 -8.67 9.88
N ASN A 105 -6.59 -8.20 11.00
CA ASN A 105 -6.94 -6.94 11.63
C ASN A 105 -6.05 -5.77 11.20
N SER A 106 -5.43 -5.85 10.01
CA SER A 106 -4.60 -4.75 9.52
C SER A 106 -5.41 -3.46 9.39
N GLU A 107 -4.75 -2.32 9.62
CA GLU A 107 -5.40 -0.99 9.52
C GLU A 107 -5.89 -0.73 8.09
N THR A 108 -5.19 -1.23 7.09
CA THR A 108 -5.56 -1.12 5.68
C THR A 108 -6.73 -2.04 5.32
N ASN A 109 -6.81 -3.22 5.93
CA ASN A 109 -7.95 -4.13 5.75
C ASN A 109 -9.22 -3.61 6.45
N ARG A 110 -9.07 -3.11 7.67
CA ARG A 110 -10.19 -2.60 8.49
C ARG A 110 -9.97 -1.15 8.90
N PRO A 111 -9.98 -0.20 7.96
CA PRO A 111 -9.72 1.20 8.28
C PRO A 111 -10.78 1.73 9.22
N ARG A 112 -10.33 2.31 10.32
CA ARG A 112 -11.21 2.96 11.30
C ARG A 112 -11.83 4.24 10.74
N SER A 113 -12.84 4.77 11.42
CA SER A 113 -13.58 5.94 10.94
C SER A 113 -13.21 7.23 11.65
N ASP A 114 -12.21 7.23 12.54
CA ASP A 114 -11.72 8.43 13.20
C ASP A 114 -10.96 9.33 12.23
N LEU A 115 -11.27 10.62 12.28
CA LEU A 115 -10.79 11.61 11.31
C LEU A 115 -9.25 11.64 11.18
N PRO A 116 -8.45 11.70 12.26
CA PRO A 116 -6.99 11.75 12.14
C PRO A 116 -6.39 10.55 11.42
N ARG A 117 -6.95 9.34 11.62
CA ARG A 117 -6.48 8.14 10.93
C ARG A 117 -6.85 8.15 9.46
N ARG A 118 -8.07 8.58 9.14
CA ARG A 118 -8.51 8.68 7.75
C ARG A 118 -7.64 9.66 6.95
N LEU A 119 -7.33 10.82 7.53
CA LEU A 119 -6.42 11.79 6.91
C LEU A 119 -5.06 11.17 6.63
N ARG A 120 -4.47 10.44 7.59
CA ARG A 120 -3.20 9.74 7.36
C ARG A 120 -3.27 8.72 6.23
N LEU A 121 -4.33 7.88 6.18
CA LEU A 121 -4.49 6.89 5.12
C LEU A 121 -4.59 7.56 3.75
N GLN A 122 -5.34 8.66 3.64
CA GLN A 122 -5.44 9.42 2.39
C GLN A 122 -4.12 10.10 2.02
N GLN A 123 -3.40 10.69 2.95
CA GLN A 123 -2.07 11.24 2.71
C GLN A 123 -1.06 10.16 2.31
N ALA A 124 -1.12 8.98 2.94
CA ALA A 124 -0.30 7.84 2.52
C ALA A 124 -0.58 7.44 1.07
N SER A 125 -1.86 7.42 0.66
CA SER A 125 -2.22 7.09 -0.71
C SER A 125 -1.62 8.05 -1.75
N ILE A 126 -1.58 9.35 -1.43
CA ILE A 126 -0.96 10.36 -2.29
C ILE A 126 0.54 10.12 -2.39
N ALA A 127 1.21 9.94 -1.24
CA ALA A 127 2.65 9.69 -1.22
C ALA A 127 3.04 8.41 -1.98
N TYR A 128 2.29 7.31 -1.80
CA TYR A 128 2.54 6.09 -2.57
C TYR A 128 2.32 6.28 -4.08
N ALA A 129 1.31 7.05 -4.47
CA ALA A 129 1.09 7.38 -5.86
C ALA A 129 2.24 8.22 -6.44
N MET A 130 2.76 9.19 -5.69
CA MET A 130 3.92 10.00 -6.08
C MET A 130 5.17 9.15 -6.26
N LEU A 131 5.46 8.25 -5.30
CA LEU A 131 6.61 7.34 -5.37
C LEU A 131 6.53 6.44 -6.61
N GLN A 132 5.35 5.87 -6.90
CA GLN A 132 5.15 5.07 -8.11
C GLN A 132 5.34 5.88 -9.40
N CYS A 133 4.90 7.14 -9.44
CA CYS A 133 5.15 8.02 -10.57
C CYS A 133 6.63 8.32 -10.78
N ALA A 134 7.40 8.37 -9.69
CA ALA A 134 8.85 8.51 -9.73
C ALA A 134 9.58 7.19 -10.08
N GLY A 135 8.85 6.09 -10.33
CA GLY A 135 9.44 4.78 -10.62
C GLY A 135 9.99 4.06 -9.40
N ILE A 136 9.65 4.51 -8.19
CA ILE A 136 10.12 3.91 -6.94
C ILE A 136 9.19 2.75 -6.55
N PRO A 137 9.73 1.53 -6.34
CA PRO A 137 8.94 0.37 -5.95
C PRO A 137 8.27 0.58 -4.60
N VAL A 138 6.95 0.35 -4.54
CA VAL A 138 6.16 0.49 -3.31
C VAL A 138 5.69 -0.86 -2.79
N TYR A 139 5.46 -1.83 -3.69
CA TYR A 139 4.94 -3.14 -3.33
C TYR A 139 6.05 -4.09 -2.85
N PRO A 140 5.76 -4.99 -1.90
CA PRO A 140 6.78 -5.87 -1.32
C PRO A 140 7.49 -6.76 -2.33
N GLU A 141 6.79 -7.30 -3.32
CA GLU A 141 7.35 -8.20 -4.32
C GLU A 141 8.25 -7.50 -5.37
N GLU A 142 8.21 -6.17 -5.42
CA GLU A 142 9.02 -5.35 -6.35
C GLU A 142 10.41 -5.01 -5.78
N LYS A 143 10.72 -5.46 -4.56
CA LYS A 143 11.94 -5.08 -3.84
C LYS A 143 12.38 -6.19 -2.88
N PRO A 144 13.66 -6.21 -2.42
CA PRO A 144 14.10 -7.16 -1.41
C PRO A 144 13.40 -6.90 -0.07
N ALA A 145 13.31 -7.90 0.79
CA ALA A 145 12.83 -7.70 2.15
C ALA A 145 13.76 -6.73 2.89
N LEU A 146 13.18 -5.83 3.67
CA LEU A 146 13.95 -4.86 4.44
C LEU A 146 14.88 -5.58 5.42
N PHE A 147 16.18 -5.28 5.37
CA PHE A 147 17.23 -5.92 6.19
C PHE A 147 17.32 -7.45 6.04
N SER A 148 16.89 -8.01 4.91
CA SER A 148 17.22 -9.40 4.57
C SER A 148 18.73 -9.49 4.42
N GLY A 149 19.37 -10.28 5.30
CA GLY A 149 20.82 -10.39 5.39
C GLY A 149 21.48 -11.14 4.22
N ASN A 150 20.83 -11.21 3.05
CA ASN A 150 21.40 -11.83 1.87
C ASN A 150 21.92 -10.74 0.90
N PRO A 151 23.24 -10.47 0.88
CA PRO A 151 23.84 -9.44 0.02
C PRO A 151 23.57 -9.64 -1.48
N GLN A 152 23.33 -10.89 -1.90
CA GLN A 152 23.07 -11.21 -3.30
C GLN A 152 21.69 -10.73 -3.77
N ASP A 153 20.73 -10.60 -2.86
CA ASP A 153 19.40 -10.10 -3.21
C ASP A 153 19.40 -8.58 -3.34
N SER A 154 20.19 -7.89 -2.53
CA SER A 154 20.30 -6.42 -2.56
C SER A 154 20.94 -5.90 -3.86
N ALA A 155 21.91 -6.63 -4.42
CA ALA A 155 22.62 -6.23 -5.64
C ALA A 155 21.75 -6.27 -6.91
N LYS A 156 20.58 -6.89 -6.87
CA LYS A 156 19.67 -7.02 -8.02
C LYS A 156 18.71 -5.84 -8.20
N PHE A 157 18.57 -5.00 -7.19
CA PHE A 157 17.58 -3.93 -7.20
C PHE A 157 18.26 -2.57 -7.27
N ALA A 158 17.79 -1.74 -8.20
CA ALA A 158 18.23 -0.37 -8.32
C ALA A 158 17.64 0.51 -7.21
N LEU A 159 18.46 1.35 -6.60
CA LEU A 159 17.99 2.41 -5.70
C LEU A 159 17.37 3.56 -6.52
N PRO A 160 16.42 4.31 -5.96
CA PRO A 160 15.93 4.26 -4.59
C PRO A 160 14.87 3.17 -4.33
N LEU A 161 14.79 2.69 -3.09
CA LEU A 161 13.79 1.73 -2.62
C LEU A 161 12.96 2.32 -1.47
N PHE A 162 11.66 2.13 -1.53
CA PHE A 162 10.77 2.61 -0.46
C PHE A 162 10.13 1.46 0.30
N TYR A 163 10.25 1.48 1.63
CA TYR A 163 9.63 0.53 2.55
C TYR A 163 8.57 1.22 3.40
N THR A 164 7.36 0.72 3.36
CA THR A 164 6.23 1.27 4.11
C THR A 164 6.45 1.13 5.61
N ALA A 165 5.80 1.99 6.39
CA ALA A 165 5.80 1.88 7.86
C ALA A 165 5.33 0.51 8.37
N ARG A 166 4.54 -0.21 7.58
CA ARG A 166 4.09 -1.55 7.90
C ARG A 166 5.21 -2.58 7.77
N GLU A 167 5.91 -2.60 6.63
CA GLU A 167 7.06 -3.50 6.41
C GLU A 167 8.11 -3.31 7.50
N TRP A 168 8.32 -2.06 7.92
CA TRP A 168 9.22 -1.76 9.00
C TRP A 168 8.73 -2.31 10.35
N LYS A 169 7.44 -2.25 10.65
CA LYS A 169 6.86 -2.80 11.88
C LYS A 169 7.00 -4.32 12.00
N GLU A 170 7.10 -5.02 10.89
CA GLU A 170 7.27 -6.47 10.84
C GLU A 170 8.66 -6.92 11.37
N LEU A 171 9.63 -5.99 11.46
CA LEU A 171 10.97 -6.27 12.02
C LEU A 171 10.97 -6.49 13.54
N GLY A 172 9.87 -6.25 14.23
CA GLY A 172 9.72 -6.60 15.64
C GLY A 172 9.13 -5.50 16.53
N ALA A 173 8.90 -5.84 17.80
CA ALA A 173 8.23 -5.00 18.79
C ALA A 173 8.95 -3.67 19.10
N GLU A 174 10.27 -3.63 18.98
CA GLU A 174 11.08 -2.41 19.17
C GLU A 174 10.73 -1.33 18.15
N THR A 175 10.48 -1.72 16.90
CA THR A 175 10.11 -0.80 15.81
C THR A 175 8.76 -0.14 16.03
N ILE A 176 7.82 -0.82 16.70
CA ILE A 176 6.49 -0.27 17.01
C ILE A 176 6.61 0.94 17.93
N LYS A 177 7.56 0.94 18.86
CA LYS A 177 7.81 2.06 19.79
C LYS A 177 8.46 3.26 19.10
N ILE A 178 9.29 3.00 18.08
CA ILE A 178 10.01 4.00 17.31
C ILE A 178 9.11 4.60 16.23
N ASN A 179 8.35 3.72 15.58
CA ASN A 179 7.46 4.09 14.48
C ASN A 179 6.16 4.64 15.05
N ASN A 180 6.16 5.92 15.38
CA ASN A 180 4.92 6.58 15.80
C ASN A 180 3.88 6.55 14.67
N SER A 181 2.63 6.84 15.00
CA SER A 181 1.50 6.77 14.06
C SER A 181 1.60 7.71 12.85
N ARG A 182 2.64 8.53 12.76
CA ARG A 182 2.87 9.51 11.68
C ARG A 182 3.94 9.09 10.68
N SER A 183 4.65 7.99 10.91
CA SER A 183 5.63 7.47 9.94
C SER A 183 4.93 6.93 8.70
N LEU A 184 5.37 7.36 7.54
CA LEU A 184 4.97 6.83 6.24
C LEU A 184 5.81 5.61 5.86
N GLY A 185 7.13 5.69 6.09
CA GLY A 185 8.09 4.65 5.73
C GLY A 185 9.52 5.17 5.67
N ILE A 186 10.38 4.35 5.07
CA ILE A 186 11.79 4.62 4.85
C ILE A 186 12.06 4.63 3.35
N LEU A 187 12.80 5.63 2.88
CA LEU A 187 13.33 5.69 1.53
C LEU A 187 14.85 5.48 1.59
N LEU A 188 15.31 4.42 0.96
CA LEU A 188 16.73 4.12 0.79
C LEU A 188 17.21 4.70 -0.53
N CYS A 189 18.23 5.53 -0.50
CA CYS A 189 18.93 6.07 -1.65
C CYS A 189 20.40 5.59 -1.62
N GLU A 190 21.16 5.89 -2.66
CA GLU A 190 22.56 5.47 -2.75
C GLU A 190 23.44 6.09 -1.65
N ASP A 191 23.14 7.33 -1.29
CA ASP A 191 23.93 8.16 -0.38
C ASP A 191 23.30 8.36 1.00
N ALA A 192 21.98 8.05 1.14
CA ALA A 192 21.27 8.37 2.37
C ALA A 192 20.03 7.49 2.59
N LEU A 193 19.61 7.43 3.86
CA LEU A 193 18.36 6.86 4.29
C LEU A 193 17.44 7.99 4.81
N TYR A 194 16.26 8.11 4.24
CA TYR A 194 15.26 9.10 4.64
C TYR A 194 14.10 8.43 5.36
N VAL A 195 13.71 8.97 6.50
CA VAL A 195 12.48 8.56 7.19
C VAL A 195 11.39 9.57 6.88
N LEU A 196 10.32 9.11 6.26
CA LEU A 196 9.22 9.94 5.80
C LEU A 196 8.12 10.00 6.86
N TYR A 197 7.67 11.21 7.18
CA TYR A 197 6.62 11.48 8.17
C TYR A 197 5.52 12.37 7.60
N PHE A 198 4.30 12.18 8.12
CA PHE A 198 3.22 13.12 7.93
C PHE A 198 3.31 14.24 8.95
N THR A 199 3.44 15.47 8.50
CA THR A 199 3.44 16.65 9.37
C THR A 199 2.02 17.10 9.71
N GLY A 200 1.05 16.92 8.78
CA GLY A 200 -0.31 17.47 8.92
C GLY A 200 -0.29 19.00 9.02
N ASP A 201 -1.44 19.57 9.43
CA ASP A 201 -1.61 21.01 9.54
C ASP A 201 -1.10 21.58 10.90
N HIS A 202 -0.61 20.72 11.77
CA HIS A 202 -0.13 21.11 13.10
C HIS A 202 1.35 20.77 13.27
N PRO A 203 2.13 21.60 13.96
CA PRO A 203 3.52 21.32 14.27
C PRO A 203 3.66 19.95 14.96
N ILE A 204 4.62 19.16 14.50
CA ILE A 204 4.96 17.92 15.17
C ILE A 204 5.83 18.29 16.37
N LYS A 205 5.40 17.87 17.58
CA LYS A 205 6.31 17.84 18.71
C LYS A 205 7.30 16.71 18.49
N TRP A 206 8.48 17.09 18.00
CA TRP A 206 9.57 16.13 17.78
C TRP A 206 10.15 15.73 19.14
N GLU A 207 10.21 14.45 19.41
CA GLU A 207 10.82 13.92 20.61
C GLU A 207 12.23 13.42 20.29
N TYR A 208 13.25 14.10 20.79
CA TYR A 208 14.66 13.72 20.65
C TYR A 208 14.92 12.25 21.03
N ARG A 209 14.21 11.72 22.03
CA ARG A 209 14.30 10.31 22.40
C ARG A 209 13.87 9.35 21.28
N THR A 210 12.87 9.74 20.49
CA THR A 210 12.41 8.96 19.34
C THR A 210 13.47 8.94 18.25
N GLU A 211 14.11 10.08 18.00
CA GLU A 211 15.22 10.18 17.03
C GLU A 211 16.41 9.30 17.44
N LEU A 212 16.85 9.38 18.70
CA LEU A 212 17.94 8.55 19.21
C LEU A 212 17.66 7.05 19.08
N ARG A 213 16.42 6.62 19.40
CA ARG A 213 16.01 5.22 19.26
C ARG A 213 16.01 4.80 17.80
N LEU A 214 15.50 5.64 16.93
CA LEU A 214 15.47 5.41 15.49
C LEU A 214 16.89 5.26 14.97
N LYS A 215 17.79 6.19 15.31
CA LYS A 215 19.21 6.14 14.92
C LYS A 215 19.89 4.86 15.43
N ALA A 216 19.68 4.50 16.69
CA ALA A 216 20.25 3.28 17.27
C ALA A 216 19.72 2.02 16.55
N PHE A 217 18.43 1.97 16.26
CA PHE A 217 17.80 0.88 15.53
C PHE A 217 18.33 0.74 14.10
N LEU A 218 18.38 1.83 13.36
CA LEU A 218 18.94 1.85 12.01
C LEU A 218 20.38 1.43 11.98
N ASN A 219 21.21 1.97 12.90
CA ASN A 219 22.61 1.57 13.04
C ASN A 219 22.79 0.09 13.34
N TYR A 220 21.93 -0.50 14.16
CA TYR A 220 21.99 -1.92 14.47
C TYR A 220 21.71 -2.79 13.22
N HIS A 221 20.67 -2.47 12.47
CA HIS A 221 20.27 -3.25 11.29
C HIS A 221 21.14 -2.96 10.06
N LEU A 222 21.63 -1.74 9.88
CA LEU A 222 22.46 -1.37 8.72
C LEU A 222 23.92 -1.77 8.89
N LYS A 223 24.43 -1.94 10.12
CA LYS A 223 25.82 -2.40 10.37
C LYS A 223 26.11 -3.81 9.88
N GLN A 224 25.09 -4.60 9.57
CA GLN A 224 25.25 -5.96 9.08
C GLN A 224 25.32 -5.98 7.54
N ASP A 225 26.35 -5.33 6.96
CA ASP A 225 26.83 -5.49 5.57
C ASP A 225 25.88 -5.20 4.41
N MET A 226 24.72 -4.59 4.65
CA MET A 226 23.78 -4.32 3.56
C MET A 226 24.08 -3.07 2.74
N PHE A 227 24.78 -2.09 3.31
CA PHE A 227 25.10 -0.82 2.62
C PHE A 227 26.50 -0.31 3.02
N PRO A 228 27.56 -0.86 2.45
CA PRO A 228 28.92 -0.47 2.81
C PRO A 228 29.26 1.00 2.52
N GLY A 229 28.51 1.69 1.67
CA GLY A 229 28.70 3.11 1.33
C GLY A 229 28.01 4.12 2.25
N LEU A 230 27.09 3.70 3.12
CA LEU A 230 26.34 4.62 3.99
C LEU A 230 27.09 5.04 5.27
N TYR A 231 28.31 4.51 5.50
CA TYR A 231 29.11 4.72 6.73
C TYR A 231 30.50 5.28 6.46
N GLN A 232 30.76 5.79 5.25
CA GLN A 232 31.94 6.62 4.98
C GLN A 232 31.60 8.12 5.18
#